data_d6fb845a13bc0834f22564f9426c5f82
#
_entry.id   d6fb845a13bc0834f22564f9426c5f82
#
_cell.length_a   1.000
_cell.length_b   1.000
_cell.length_c   1.000
_cell.angle_alpha   90.00
_cell.angle_beta   90.00
_cell.angle_gamma   90.00
#
_symmetry.space_group_name_H-M   'P 1'
#
loop_
_entity.id
_entity.type
_entity.pdbx_description
1 polymer ?
#
loop_
_entity_poly.entity_id
_entity_poly.type
_entity_poly.pdbx_seq_one_letter_code
_entity_poly.pdbx_strand_id
1 'polypeptide(L)'
;MSDWDGLWVAWDAVTQDMIPKEELLSKPIKLRNACIFYLGHIPTFLDIHITHGTQGKPTNPSYYRQIFERGIDPDVDNPELCHSHSDIPDSWPPIEDILKFQHAVRERVRKLYESRISHTDRRVGRALWIGYEHEIMHLETLLYMLIQSEKISPPPGTVVPDFEALAHESSMNAVPNDWFIIPETDIILGLSDPETDSSPDRYFGWDNEKPKRSVHVRSFSAKARPITNREYAEYLTQTGSKTLPASWCDAPYTVGCRNGNKNVPPINGSNGHTDSIVQNRYVRTVYGAVPLECAFEWPVAASYDELIGCATWMGGRIPTMEEVRSIYSYVDRMKSKEVEQALGRTIPAVNRYSSLQSPILSIF
;
A
#
# COMPACT_ATOMS: atom_id res chain seq x y z
N MET A 1 -22.25 0.09 3.87
CA MET A 1 -21.90 -1.18 4.55
C MET A 1 -21.14 -2.14 3.63
N SER A 2 -21.52 -2.32 2.38
CA SER A 2 -20.82 -3.20 1.42
C SER A 2 -19.29 -2.97 1.41
N ASP A 3 -18.85 -1.72 1.41
CA ASP A 3 -17.43 -1.38 1.36
C ASP A 3 -16.68 -1.82 2.63
N TRP A 4 -17.31 -1.63 3.80
CA TRP A 4 -16.78 -2.15 5.07
C TRP A 4 -16.71 -3.68 5.08
N ASP A 5 -17.76 -4.37 4.56
CA ASP A 5 -17.76 -5.82 4.51
C ASP A 5 -16.65 -6.34 3.60
N GLY A 6 -16.42 -5.70 2.44
CA GLY A 6 -15.30 -6.02 1.54
C GLY A 6 -13.94 -5.79 2.19
N LEU A 7 -13.76 -4.64 2.87
CA LEU A 7 -12.53 -4.33 3.59
C LEU A 7 -12.25 -5.34 4.71
N TRP A 8 -13.26 -5.71 5.49
CA TRP A 8 -13.09 -6.68 6.58
C TRP A 8 -12.75 -8.08 6.08
N VAL A 9 -13.30 -8.50 4.94
CA VAL A 9 -12.91 -9.77 4.31
C VAL A 9 -11.42 -9.73 3.91
N ALA A 10 -10.97 -8.64 3.28
CA ALA A 10 -9.56 -8.48 2.90
C ALA A 10 -8.64 -8.40 4.12
N TRP A 11 -9.03 -7.64 5.15
CA TRP A 11 -8.28 -7.54 6.40
C TRP A 11 -8.14 -8.89 7.10
N ASP A 12 -9.23 -9.64 7.21
CA ASP A 12 -9.23 -10.95 7.87
C ASP A 12 -8.39 -11.96 7.07
N ALA A 13 -8.46 -11.96 5.74
CA ALA A 13 -7.61 -12.78 4.89
C ALA A 13 -6.11 -12.48 5.11
N VAL A 14 -5.73 -11.21 5.15
CA VAL A 14 -4.32 -10.84 5.36
C VAL A 14 -3.85 -11.17 6.76
N THR A 15 -4.64 -10.87 7.79
CA THR A 15 -4.18 -10.98 9.18
C THR A 15 -4.36 -12.34 9.81
N GLN A 16 -5.33 -13.13 9.36
CA GLN A 16 -5.67 -14.43 9.96
C GLN A 16 -5.26 -15.62 9.09
N ASP A 17 -5.23 -15.43 7.74
CA ASP A 17 -4.93 -16.54 6.83
C ASP A 17 -3.51 -16.44 6.26
N MET A 18 -2.98 -15.23 6.00
CA MET A 18 -1.64 -15.06 5.45
C MET A 18 -0.55 -15.06 6.53
N ILE A 19 -0.84 -14.59 7.74
CA ILE A 19 0.13 -14.56 8.85
C ILE A 19 0.00 -15.83 9.69
N PRO A 20 1.01 -16.71 9.70
CA PRO A 20 1.01 -17.86 10.62
C PRO A 20 0.94 -17.40 12.09
N LYS A 21 0.25 -18.16 12.94
CA LYS A 21 0.07 -17.80 14.35
C LYS A 21 1.39 -17.60 15.10
N GLU A 22 2.39 -18.38 14.78
CA GLU A 22 3.75 -18.30 15.31
C GLU A 22 4.50 -17.01 14.91
N GLU A 23 4.05 -16.35 13.84
CA GLU A 23 4.66 -15.11 13.34
C GLU A 23 3.95 -13.85 13.85
N LEU A 24 2.88 -13.96 14.60
CA LEU A 24 2.14 -12.79 15.11
C LEU A 24 3.01 -11.86 15.99
N LEU A 25 3.98 -12.43 16.71
CA LEU A 25 4.91 -11.67 17.54
C LEU A 25 6.17 -11.23 16.77
N SER A 26 6.29 -11.62 15.50
CA SER A 26 7.43 -11.27 14.66
C SER A 26 7.27 -9.87 14.08
N LYS A 27 8.42 -9.21 13.84
CA LYS A 27 8.53 -7.97 13.08
C LYS A 27 9.12 -8.29 11.70
N PRO A 28 8.33 -8.32 10.63
CA PRO A 28 8.86 -8.56 9.28
C PRO A 28 9.90 -7.50 8.86
N ILE A 29 9.75 -6.29 9.36
CA ILE A 29 10.70 -5.18 9.20
C ILE A 29 11.05 -4.65 10.59
N LYS A 30 12.35 -4.48 10.90
CA LYS A 30 12.82 -4.03 12.23
C LYS A 30 12.21 -2.70 12.68
N LEU A 31 12.04 -1.74 11.76
CA LEU A 31 11.44 -0.43 12.00
C LEU A 31 9.90 -0.45 12.04
N ARG A 32 9.28 -1.62 12.19
CA ARG A 32 7.83 -1.76 12.27
C ARG A 32 7.43 -2.51 13.54
N ASN A 33 6.15 -2.49 13.83
CA ASN A 33 5.59 -3.22 14.96
C ASN A 33 5.48 -4.72 14.66
N ALA A 34 5.34 -5.52 15.71
CA ALA A 34 4.94 -6.92 15.57
C ALA A 34 3.55 -7.01 14.93
N CYS A 35 3.29 -8.09 14.18
CA CYS A 35 2.03 -8.26 13.47
C CYS A 35 0.80 -8.18 14.38
N ILE A 36 0.89 -8.73 15.60
CA ILE A 36 -0.21 -8.70 16.59
C ILE A 36 -0.63 -7.28 16.97
N PHE A 37 0.30 -6.31 16.95
CA PHE A 37 -0.03 -4.92 17.23
C PHE A 37 -1.10 -4.40 16.26
N TYR A 38 -0.96 -4.67 14.96
CA TYR A 38 -1.90 -4.17 13.95
C TYR A 38 -3.30 -4.74 14.11
N LEU A 39 -3.43 -6.00 14.58
CA LEU A 39 -4.73 -6.60 14.85
C LEU A 39 -5.50 -5.85 15.94
N GLY A 40 -4.81 -5.34 16.95
CA GLY A 40 -5.41 -4.54 18.01
C GLY A 40 -5.54 -3.06 17.67
N HIS A 41 -4.55 -2.50 16.95
CA HIS A 41 -4.49 -1.07 16.63
C HIS A 41 -5.66 -0.61 15.74
N ILE A 42 -5.96 -1.35 14.69
CA ILE A 42 -7.02 -0.97 13.75
C ILE A 42 -8.38 -0.83 14.42
N PRO A 43 -8.91 -1.85 15.12
CA PRO A 43 -10.20 -1.67 15.81
C PRO A 43 -10.12 -0.65 16.95
N THR A 44 -8.97 -0.49 17.61
CA THR A 44 -8.81 0.49 18.68
C THR A 44 -8.87 1.92 18.14
N PHE A 45 -8.16 2.22 17.06
CA PHE A 45 -8.22 3.54 16.42
C PHE A 45 -9.67 3.89 16.01
N LEU A 46 -10.35 2.98 15.35
CA LEU A 46 -11.74 3.16 14.95
C LEU A 46 -12.66 3.37 16.17
N ASP A 47 -12.50 2.57 17.25
CA ASP A 47 -13.29 2.70 18.47
C ASP A 47 -13.09 4.06 19.17
N ILE A 48 -11.85 4.59 19.17
CA ILE A 48 -11.54 5.91 19.69
C ILE A 48 -12.31 6.98 18.92
N HIS A 49 -12.23 6.97 17.59
CA HIS A 49 -12.91 7.95 16.74
C HIS A 49 -14.44 7.86 16.85
N ILE A 50 -15.00 6.66 16.84
CA ILE A 50 -16.44 6.45 17.04
C ILE A 50 -16.88 6.96 18.43
N THR A 51 -16.08 6.69 19.46
CA THR A 51 -16.40 7.13 20.83
C THR A 51 -16.43 8.64 20.92
N HIS A 52 -15.45 9.33 20.32
CA HIS A 52 -15.44 10.80 20.28
C HIS A 52 -16.57 11.33 19.41
N GLY A 53 -16.84 10.77 18.24
CA GLY A 53 -17.89 11.21 17.33
C GLY A 53 -19.28 11.06 17.94
N THR A 54 -19.54 9.98 18.64
CA THR A 54 -20.84 9.69 19.29
C THR A 54 -20.96 10.25 20.70
N GLN A 55 -19.86 10.73 21.32
CA GLN A 55 -19.79 11.04 22.75
C GLN A 55 -20.23 9.86 23.63
N GLY A 56 -20.01 8.66 23.15
CA GLY A 56 -20.43 7.42 23.80
C GLY A 56 -19.34 6.82 24.69
N LYS A 57 -19.56 5.58 25.11
CA LYS A 57 -18.58 4.80 25.87
C LYS A 57 -17.68 4.02 24.93
N PRO A 58 -16.40 3.79 25.31
CA PRO A 58 -15.52 2.90 24.56
C PRO A 58 -16.00 1.45 24.59
N THR A 59 -15.61 0.70 23.59
CA THR A 59 -15.77 -0.77 23.58
C THR A 59 -14.83 -1.40 24.63
N ASN A 60 -15.28 -2.44 25.31
CA ASN A 60 -14.45 -3.16 26.26
C ASN A 60 -13.56 -4.20 25.56
N PRO A 61 -12.34 -4.41 26.04
CA PRO A 61 -11.72 -3.82 27.22
C PRO A 61 -11.13 -2.42 26.93
N SER A 62 -11.46 -1.45 27.75
CA SER A 62 -11.10 -0.04 27.53
C SER A 62 -9.58 0.23 27.63
N TYR A 63 -8.82 -0.62 28.33
CA TYR A 63 -7.36 -0.47 28.44
C TYR A 63 -6.63 -0.72 27.11
N TYR A 64 -7.28 -1.32 26.09
CA TYR A 64 -6.69 -1.48 24.75
C TYR A 64 -6.28 -0.15 24.14
N ARG A 65 -6.92 0.95 24.54
CA ARG A 65 -6.51 2.30 24.12
C ARG A 65 -5.08 2.65 24.57
N GLN A 66 -4.62 2.12 25.68
CA GLN A 66 -3.28 2.41 26.21
C GLN A 66 -2.18 1.70 25.40
N ILE A 67 -2.47 0.47 24.92
CA ILE A 67 -1.47 -0.38 24.25
C ILE A 67 -1.59 -0.38 22.72
N PHE A 68 -2.72 0.08 22.16
CA PHE A 68 -2.99 0.01 20.72
C PHE A 68 -3.38 1.36 20.08
N GLU A 69 -3.45 2.45 20.83
CA GLU A 69 -3.95 3.76 20.33
C GLU A 69 -3.09 4.28 19.18
N ARG A 70 -1.80 4.27 19.31
CA ARG A 70 -0.84 4.82 18.34
C ARG A 70 0.11 3.77 17.85
N GLY A 71 0.70 4.04 16.66
CA GLY A 71 1.89 3.34 16.24
C GLY A 71 3.00 3.53 17.25
N ILE A 72 3.73 2.46 17.52
CA ILE A 72 4.97 2.53 18.26
C ILE A 72 6.00 3.04 17.27
N ASP A 73 6.52 4.27 17.46
CA ASP A 73 7.52 4.85 16.58
C ASP A 73 8.91 4.33 17.00
N PRO A 74 9.53 3.44 16.23
CA PRO A 74 10.90 3.03 16.51
C PRO A 74 11.86 4.20 16.33
N ASP A 75 12.92 4.24 17.15
CA ASP A 75 14.01 5.15 16.95
C ASP A 75 14.76 4.80 15.66
N VAL A 76 14.96 5.77 14.77
CA VAL A 76 15.60 5.52 13.46
C VAL A 76 17.07 5.15 13.57
N ASP A 77 17.76 5.63 14.60
CA ASP A 77 19.17 5.34 14.85
C ASP A 77 19.35 4.02 15.62
N ASN A 78 18.34 3.65 16.42
CA ASN A 78 18.32 2.39 17.15
C ASN A 78 16.93 1.71 17.09
N PRO A 79 16.67 0.89 16.07
CA PRO A 79 15.35 0.27 15.82
C PRO A 79 14.82 -0.64 16.94
N GLU A 80 15.65 -1.02 17.89
CA GLU A 80 15.23 -1.80 19.07
C GLU A 80 14.62 -0.90 20.17
N LEU A 81 14.82 0.41 20.08
CA LEU A 81 14.18 1.38 20.94
C LEU A 81 12.92 1.95 20.28
N CYS A 82 11.94 2.30 21.10
CA CYS A 82 10.72 2.94 20.64
C CYS A 82 10.50 4.23 21.42
N HIS A 83 10.06 5.27 20.72
CA HIS A 83 9.52 6.45 21.40
C HIS A 83 8.19 6.09 22.07
N SER A 84 8.03 6.53 23.32
CA SER A 84 6.86 6.17 24.15
C SER A 84 5.62 6.96 23.77
N HIS A 85 4.87 6.49 22.78
CA HIS A 85 3.54 7.01 22.44
C HIS A 85 2.39 6.09 22.90
N SER A 86 2.68 4.79 23.01
CA SER A 86 1.80 3.80 23.64
C SER A 86 2.61 2.95 24.57
N ASP A 87 1.98 2.42 25.60
CA ASP A 87 2.62 1.47 26.50
C ASP A 87 2.86 0.16 25.74
N ILE A 88 4.12 -0.26 25.63
CA ILE A 88 4.43 -1.61 25.12
C ILE A 88 4.15 -2.57 26.27
N PRO A 89 3.18 -3.49 26.13
CA PRO A 89 2.89 -4.42 27.20
C PRO A 89 4.00 -5.47 27.31
N ASP A 90 4.28 -5.93 28.52
CA ASP A 90 5.21 -7.06 28.77
C ASP A 90 4.78 -8.33 28.04
N SER A 91 3.46 -8.49 27.84
CA SER A 91 2.87 -9.55 27.04
C SER A 91 1.61 -9.02 26.34
N TRP A 92 1.49 -9.34 25.05
CA TRP A 92 0.31 -8.99 24.28
C TRP A 92 -0.91 -9.79 24.75
N PRO A 93 -2.14 -9.21 24.66
CA PRO A 93 -3.36 -9.98 24.91
C PRO A 93 -3.45 -11.19 23.97
N PRO A 94 -4.14 -12.27 24.41
CA PRO A 94 -4.44 -13.39 23.54
C PRO A 94 -5.12 -12.94 22.24
N ILE A 95 -4.75 -13.54 21.11
CA ILE A 95 -5.32 -13.19 19.81
C ILE A 95 -6.85 -13.31 19.79
N GLU A 96 -7.39 -14.31 20.46
CA GLU A 96 -8.82 -14.56 20.56
C GLU A 96 -9.55 -13.39 21.23
N ASP A 97 -8.94 -12.72 22.19
CA ASP A 97 -9.53 -11.57 22.87
C ASP A 97 -9.43 -10.31 22.02
N ILE A 98 -8.34 -10.14 21.25
CA ILE A 98 -8.20 -9.07 20.27
C ILE A 98 -9.26 -9.23 19.17
N LEU A 99 -9.47 -10.43 18.65
CA LEU A 99 -10.49 -10.69 17.63
C LEU A 99 -11.93 -10.49 18.15
N LYS A 100 -12.22 -10.84 19.40
CA LYS A 100 -13.51 -10.51 20.05
C LYS A 100 -13.73 -9.00 20.12
N PHE A 101 -12.70 -8.24 20.50
CA PHE A 101 -12.75 -6.80 20.52
C PHE A 101 -12.99 -6.22 19.13
N GLN A 102 -12.25 -6.68 18.12
CA GLN A 102 -12.44 -6.30 16.71
C GLN A 102 -13.90 -6.54 16.28
N HIS A 103 -14.45 -7.73 16.57
CA HIS A 103 -15.83 -8.04 16.25
C HIS A 103 -16.81 -7.09 16.93
N ALA A 104 -16.60 -6.78 18.20
CA ALA A 104 -17.47 -5.84 18.94
C ALA A 104 -17.44 -4.42 18.34
N VAL A 105 -16.27 -3.96 17.87
CA VAL A 105 -16.13 -2.67 17.19
C VAL A 105 -16.83 -2.69 15.82
N ARG A 106 -16.68 -3.75 15.03
CA ARG A 106 -17.39 -3.94 13.75
C ARG A 106 -18.90 -3.94 13.92
N GLU A 107 -19.42 -4.60 14.95
CA GLU A 107 -20.84 -4.55 15.31
C GLU A 107 -21.30 -3.13 15.71
N ARG A 108 -20.45 -2.36 16.36
CA ARG A 108 -20.72 -0.97 16.66
C ARG A 108 -20.85 -0.13 15.37
N VAL A 109 -19.98 -0.34 14.39
CA VAL A 109 -20.09 0.29 13.06
C VAL A 109 -21.42 -0.05 12.41
N ARG A 110 -21.82 -1.34 12.37
CA ARG A 110 -23.11 -1.77 11.79
C ARG A 110 -24.29 -1.03 12.39
N LYS A 111 -24.34 -0.94 13.72
CA LYS A 111 -25.40 -0.22 14.43
C LYS A 111 -25.47 1.27 14.10
N LEU A 112 -24.32 1.93 13.87
CA LEU A 112 -24.28 3.34 13.47
C LEU A 112 -24.86 3.56 12.06
N TYR A 113 -24.67 2.61 11.14
CA TYR A 113 -25.30 2.64 9.81
C TYR A 113 -26.80 2.31 9.88
N GLU A 114 -27.20 1.29 10.65
CA GLU A 114 -28.60 0.91 10.86
C GLU A 114 -29.44 2.05 11.44
N SER A 115 -28.89 2.77 12.41
CA SER A 115 -29.53 3.94 13.01
C SER A 115 -29.54 5.18 12.12
N ARG A 116 -28.83 5.15 10.99
CA ARG A 116 -28.61 6.26 10.07
C ARG A 116 -27.87 7.47 10.66
N ILE A 117 -27.36 7.40 11.87
CA ILE A 117 -26.64 8.50 12.48
C ILE A 117 -25.35 8.83 11.71
N SER A 118 -24.76 7.84 11.04
CA SER A 118 -23.64 8.00 10.12
C SER A 118 -23.90 9.02 9.00
N HIS A 119 -25.15 9.18 8.60
CA HIS A 119 -25.57 10.12 7.54
C HIS A 119 -26.07 11.46 8.07
N THR A 120 -26.51 11.51 9.32
CA THR A 120 -27.16 12.70 9.91
C THR A 120 -26.26 13.49 10.84
N ASP A 121 -25.29 12.85 11.49
CA ASP A 121 -24.29 13.51 12.33
C ASP A 121 -22.93 13.51 11.63
N ARG A 122 -22.44 14.70 11.26
CA ARG A 122 -21.16 14.88 10.58
C ARG A 122 -19.98 14.31 11.36
N ARG A 123 -19.97 14.40 12.69
CA ARG A 123 -18.88 13.90 13.54
C ARG A 123 -18.78 12.37 13.45
N VAL A 124 -19.94 11.71 13.46
CA VAL A 124 -20.03 10.25 13.31
C VAL A 124 -19.64 9.84 11.90
N GLY A 125 -20.13 10.55 10.88
CA GLY A 125 -19.74 10.31 9.49
C GLY A 125 -18.23 10.43 9.28
N ARG A 126 -17.61 11.49 9.82
CA ARG A 126 -16.16 11.68 9.77
C ARG A 126 -15.41 10.57 10.51
N ALA A 127 -15.84 10.17 11.70
CA ALA A 127 -15.20 9.12 12.48
C ALA A 127 -15.17 7.79 11.71
N LEU A 128 -16.28 7.44 11.07
CA LEU A 128 -16.36 6.23 10.25
C LEU A 128 -15.50 6.33 9.00
N TRP A 129 -15.49 7.46 8.31
CA TRP A 129 -14.68 7.66 7.11
C TRP A 129 -13.19 7.59 7.43
N ILE A 130 -12.73 8.31 8.48
CA ILE A 130 -11.32 8.27 8.90
C ILE A 130 -10.90 6.86 9.31
N GLY A 131 -11.76 6.15 10.04
CA GLY A 131 -11.48 4.77 10.42
C GLY A 131 -11.40 3.83 9.23
N TYR A 132 -12.27 4.01 8.23
CA TYR A 132 -12.26 3.23 6.99
C TYR A 132 -10.97 3.46 6.19
N GLU A 133 -10.60 4.71 5.94
CA GLU A 133 -9.35 5.09 5.25
C GLU A 133 -8.11 4.58 6.01
N HIS A 134 -8.12 4.66 7.34
CA HIS A 134 -7.04 4.18 8.18
C HIS A 134 -6.86 2.66 8.05
N GLU A 135 -7.95 1.89 8.07
CA GLU A 135 -7.89 0.43 7.92
C GLU A 135 -7.38 0.03 6.53
N ILE A 136 -7.84 0.71 5.45
CA ILE A 136 -7.32 0.50 4.08
C ILE A 136 -5.82 0.80 4.01
N MET A 137 -5.39 1.95 4.54
CA MET A 137 -3.98 2.34 4.55
C MET A 137 -3.12 1.30 5.27
N HIS A 138 -3.60 0.77 6.40
CA HIS A 138 -2.87 -0.28 7.12
C HIS A 138 -2.94 -1.63 6.43
N LEU A 139 -4.00 -1.96 5.71
CA LEU A 139 -4.05 -3.16 4.88
C LEU A 139 -2.97 -3.12 3.80
N GLU A 140 -2.83 -1.99 3.10
CA GLU A 140 -1.78 -1.78 2.10
C GLU A 140 -0.39 -1.85 2.72
N THR A 141 -0.16 -1.10 3.81
CA THR A 141 1.16 -1.07 4.47
C THR A 141 1.54 -2.40 5.09
N LEU A 142 0.58 -3.16 5.59
CA LEU A 142 0.82 -4.50 6.12
C LEU A 142 1.21 -5.47 5.00
N LEU A 143 0.55 -5.41 3.84
CA LEU A 143 0.89 -6.25 2.69
C LEU A 143 2.33 -6.04 2.23
N TYR A 144 2.77 -4.79 1.99
CA TYR A 144 4.16 -4.57 1.56
C TYR A 144 5.18 -4.87 2.68
N MET A 145 4.79 -4.78 3.95
CA MET A 145 5.63 -5.22 5.05
C MET A 145 5.76 -6.76 5.06
N LEU A 146 4.67 -7.47 4.85
CA LEU A 146 4.64 -8.93 4.86
C LEU A 146 5.45 -9.55 3.73
N ILE A 147 5.57 -8.90 2.57
CA ILE A 147 6.44 -9.36 1.47
C ILE A 147 7.91 -9.50 1.92
N GLN A 148 8.32 -8.79 2.96
CA GLN A 148 9.67 -8.92 3.53
C GLN A 148 9.84 -10.21 4.37
N SER A 149 8.75 -10.89 4.75
CA SER A 149 8.79 -12.15 5.49
C SER A 149 8.79 -13.35 4.56
N GLU A 150 9.66 -14.31 4.83
CA GLU A 150 9.70 -15.60 4.11
C GLU A 150 8.70 -16.63 4.68
N LYS A 151 7.94 -16.26 5.70
CA LYS A 151 7.09 -17.17 6.47
C LYS A 151 5.61 -16.95 6.31
N ILE A 152 5.20 -15.93 5.56
CA ILE A 152 3.79 -15.67 5.26
C ILE A 152 3.23 -16.72 4.31
N SER A 153 1.91 -16.85 4.28
CA SER A 153 1.19 -17.64 3.28
C SER A 153 0.63 -16.73 2.18
N PRO A 154 0.44 -17.22 0.95
CA PRO A 154 -0.32 -16.49 -0.07
C PRO A 154 -1.77 -16.26 0.39
N PRO A 155 -2.50 -15.29 -0.24
CA PRO A 155 -3.91 -15.11 0.03
C PRO A 155 -4.69 -16.41 -0.19
N PRO A 156 -5.68 -16.73 0.68
CA PRO A 156 -6.41 -17.99 0.60
C PRO A 156 -7.16 -18.12 -0.73
N GLY A 157 -7.14 -19.33 -1.29
CA GLY A 157 -7.85 -19.64 -2.54
C GLY A 157 -7.18 -19.11 -3.81
N THR A 158 -6.01 -18.48 -3.71
CA THR A 158 -5.26 -18.03 -4.89
C THR A 158 -4.37 -19.14 -5.43
N VAL A 159 -4.15 -19.11 -6.74
CA VAL A 159 -3.22 -19.99 -7.45
C VAL A 159 -1.93 -19.21 -7.71
N VAL A 160 -0.78 -19.84 -7.53
CA VAL A 160 0.50 -19.23 -7.88
C VAL A 160 0.49 -18.88 -9.37
N PRO A 161 0.71 -17.61 -9.75
CA PRO A 161 0.73 -17.21 -11.16
C PRO A 161 1.85 -17.92 -11.94
N ASP A 162 1.62 -18.16 -13.22
CA ASP A 162 2.66 -18.56 -14.15
C ASP A 162 3.53 -17.34 -14.49
N PHE A 163 4.55 -17.09 -13.65
CA PHE A 163 5.42 -15.93 -13.78
C PHE A 163 6.24 -15.93 -15.06
N GLU A 164 6.53 -17.10 -15.64
CA GLU A 164 7.25 -17.21 -16.93
C GLU A 164 6.35 -16.76 -18.08
N ALA A 165 5.09 -17.21 -18.11
CA ALA A 165 4.13 -16.78 -19.11
C ALA A 165 3.86 -15.27 -19.00
N LEU A 166 3.67 -14.75 -17.78
CA LEU A 166 3.48 -13.31 -17.54
C LEU A 166 4.70 -12.48 -17.97
N ALA A 167 5.92 -12.97 -17.72
CA ALA A 167 7.16 -12.32 -18.13
C ALA A 167 7.27 -12.25 -19.64
N HIS A 168 6.95 -13.35 -20.34
CA HIS A 168 6.93 -13.38 -21.80
C HIS A 168 5.92 -12.37 -22.37
N GLU A 169 4.70 -12.36 -21.86
CA GLU A 169 3.67 -11.41 -22.27
C GLU A 169 4.10 -9.95 -22.03
N SER A 170 4.62 -9.66 -20.84
CA SER A 170 5.11 -8.31 -20.49
C SER A 170 6.26 -7.85 -21.38
N SER A 171 7.18 -8.76 -21.72
CA SER A 171 8.30 -8.45 -22.62
C SER A 171 7.83 -8.13 -24.03
N MET A 172 6.83 -8.86 -24.54
CA MET A 172 6.25 -8.59 -25.88
C MET A 172 5.49 -7.27 -25.95
N ASN A 173 4.97 -6.80 -24.82
CA ASN A 173 4.21 -5.55 -24.69
C ASN A 173 5.04 -4.42 -24.05
N ALA A 174 6.35 -4.58 -23.91
CA ALA A 174 7.21 -3.60 -23.28
C ALA A 174 7.17 -2.26 -24.02
N VAL A 175 6.90 -1.19 -23.28
CA VAL A 175 6.83 0.19 -23.81
C VAL A 175 8.14 0.91 -23.50
N PRO A 176 8.75 1.61 -24.47
CA PRO A 176 9.92 2.46 -24.22
C PRO A 176 9.66 3.47 -23.10
N ASN A 177 10.66 3.74 -22.30
CA ASN A 177 10.57 4.72 -21.20
C ASN A 177 11.13 6.07 -21.63
N ASP A 178 10.47 6.70 -22.59
CA ASP A 178 10.88 7.98 -23.14
C ASP A 178 10.59 9.14 -22.17
N TRP A 179 11.25 10.28 -22.44
CA TRP A 179 10.97 11.51 -21.73
C TRP A 179 9.82 12.26 -22.38
N PHE A 180 8.84 12.66 -21.59
CA PHE A 180 7.68 13.45 -21.99
C PHE A 180 7.69 14.80 -21.31
N ILE A 181 7.31 15.85 -22.05
CA ILE A 181 7.14 17.18 -21.48
C ILE A 181 5.76 17.24 -20.81
N ILE A 182 5.76 17.47 -19.53
CA ILE A 182 4.55 17.81 -18.76
C ILE A 182 4.43 19.34 -18.78
N PRO A 183 3.36 19.88 -19.36
CA PRO A 183 3.20 21.33 -19.44
C PRO A 183 2.98 21.95 -18.07
N GLU A 184 3.32 23.22 -17.95
CA GLU A 184 3.02 23.99 -16.74
C GLU A 184 1.52 23.98 -16.46
N THR A 185 1.16 23.94 -15.19
CA THR A 185 -0.23 23.91 -14.75
C THR A 185 -0.37 24.34 -13.31
N ASP A 186 -1.50 24.92 -12.97
CA ASP A 186 -1.91 25.10 -11.59
C ASP A 186 -2.66 23.84 -11.13
N ILE A 187 -2.24 23.30 -10.01
CA ILE A 187 -2.89 22.16 -9.36
C ILE A 187 -3.45 22.56 -8.01
N ILE A 188 -4.45 21.80 -7.59
CA ILE A 188 -5.02 21.95 -6.25
C ILE A 188 -4.54 20.77 -5.42
N LEU A 189 -3.89 21.09 -4.30
CA LEU A 189 -3.51 20.11 -3.29
C LEU A 189 -4.36 20.29 -2.05
N GLY A 190 -4.69 19.15 -1.44
CA GLY A 190 -5.51 19.14 -0.25
C GLY A 190 -6.98 19.48 -0.52
N LEU A 191 -7.73 19.58 0.54
CA LEU A 191 -9.16 19.87 0.49
C LEU A 191 -9.58 20.80 1.63
N SER A 192 -10.76 21.38 1.47
CA SER A 192 -11.43 22.15 2.53
C SER A 192 -12.49 21.27 3.15
N ASP A 193 -12.40 21.11 4.47
CA ASP A 193 -13.32 20.28 5.26
C ASP A 193 -13.75 21.06 6.53
N PRO A 194 -14.54 22.14 6.36
CA PRO A 194 -15.02 22.91 7.52
C PRO A 194 -16.04 22.11 8.31
N GLU A 195 -15.99 22.22 9.63
CA GLU A 195 -16.92 21.53 10.55
C GLU A 195 -18.40 21.88 10.29
N THR A 196 -18.64 23.06 9.74
CA THR A 196 -19.99 23.57 9.44
C THR A 196 -20.54 23.09 8.10
N ASP A 197 -19.76 22.38 7.29
CA ASP A 197 -20.21 21.90 5.98
C ASP A 197 -21.27 20.80 6.15
N SER A 198 -22.48 21.09 5.70
CA SER A 198 -23.63 20.18 5.69
C SER A 198 -24.06 19.75 4.29
N SER A 199 -23.26 20.10 3.26
CA SER A 199 -23.58 19.73 1.88
C SER A 199 -23.61 18.20 1.69
N PRO A 200 -24.46 17.67 0.78
CA PRO A 200 -24.51 16.23 0.50
C PRO A 200 -23.21 15.70 -0.13
N ASP A 201 -22.49 16.57 -0.85
CA ASP A 201 -21.25 16.23 -1.56
C ASP A 201 -19.98 16.56 -0.74
N ARG A 202 -20.12 16.62 0.59
CA ARG A 202 -19.02 16.92 1.47
C ARG A 202 -18.01 15.78 1.52
N TYR A 203 -16.74 16.16 1.61
CA TYR A 203 -15.63 15.25 1.85
C TYR A 203 -15.12 15.43 3.28
N PHE A 204 -14.51 14.37 3.81
CA PHE A 204 -13.73 14.45 5.04
C PHE A 204 -12.26 14.39 4.67
N GLY A 205 -11.42 15.14 5.36
CA GLY A 205 -9.97 15.14 5.16
C GLY A 205 -9.24 14.81 6.44
N TRP A 206 -8.07 14.22 6.29
CA TRP A 206 -7.09 14.11 7.34
C TRP A 206 -6.53 15.49 7.67
N ASP A 207 -5.91 15.65 8.83
CA ASP A 207 -5.31 16.91 9.27
C ASP A 207 -4.21 17.41 8.31
N ASN A 208 -3.39 16.49 7.78
CA ASN A 208 -2.33 16.78 6.83
C ASN A 208 -2.82 17.04 5.39
N GLU A 209 -4.09 16.77 5.08
CA GLU A 209 -4.70 17.10 3.78
C GLU A 209 -5.31 18.50 3.75
N LYS A 210 -5.32 19.22 4.86
CA LYS A 210 -5.92 20.56 5.01
C LYS A 210 -4.85 21.61 5.28
N PRO A 211 -5.03 22.86 4.85
CA PRO A 211 -6.12 23.36 3.98
C PRO A 211 -5.86 23.08 2.50
N LYS A 212 -6.91 23.22 1.69
CA LYS A 212 -6.82 23.28 0.23
C LYS A 212 -5.90 24.45 -0.19
N ARG A 213 -4.93 24.19 -1.07
CA ARG A 213 -4.01 25.19 -1.61
C ARG A 213 -3.82 25.01 -3.11
N SER A 214 -3.67 26.13 -3.82
CA SER A 214 -3.25 26.14 -5.22
C SER A 214 -1.74 26.21 -5.29
N VAL A 215 -1.14 25.41 -6.18
CA VAL A 215 0.30 25.38 -6.42
C VAL A 215 0.56 25.46 -7.92
N HIS A 216 1.42 26.38 -8.33
CA HIS A 216 1.88 26.47 -9.69
C HIS A 216 3.04 25.50 -9.92
N VAL A 217 2.87 24.56 -10.85
CA VAL A 217 3.91 23.61 -11.27
C VAL A 217 4.43 24.02 -12.63
N ARG A 218 5.72 24.36 -12.71
CA ARG A 218 6.38 24.71 -13.97
C ARG A 218 6.45 23.48 -14.89
N SER A 219 6.62 23.74 -16.19
CA SER A 219 6.86 22.67 -17.16
C SER A 219 8.14 21.89 -16.82
N PHE A 220 8.08 20.58 -16.94
CA PHE A 220 9.20 19.67 -16.69
C PHE A 220 9.10 18.42 -17.57
N SER A 221 10.19 17.65 -17.63
CA SER A 221 10.19 16.37 -18.32
C SER A 221 10.04 15.23 -17.32
N ALA A 222 9.20 14.25 -17.65
CA ALA A 222 9.01 13.04 -16.87
C ALA A 222 9.19 11.79 -17.74
N LYS A 223 9.59 10.69 -17.15
CA LYS A 223 9.58 9.38 -17.80
C LYS A 223 8.15 8.91 -18.04
N ALA A 224 7.94 8.16 -19.12
CA ALA A 224 6.63 7.68 -19.54
C ALA A 224 5.98 6.69 -18.57
N ARG A 225 6.78 5.97 -17.81
CA ARG A 225 6.35 4.94 -16.86
C ARG A 225 7.31 4.84 -15.68
N PRO A 226 6.95 4.13 -14.60
CA PRO A 226 7.87 3.79 -13.52
C PRO A 226 9.10 3.05 -14.04
N ILE A 227 10.23 3.23 -13.34
CA ILE A 227 11.47 2.51 -13.61
C ILE A 227 11.27 1.03 -13.30
N THR A 228 11.66 0.17 -14.23
CA THR A 228 11.54 -1.28 -14.07
C THR A 228 12.75 -1.90 -13.37
N ASN A 229 12.59 -3.14 -12.91
CA ASN A 229 13.69 -3.92 -12.37
C ASN A 229 14.83 -4.09 -13.40
N ARG A 230 14.53 -4.20 -14.70
CA ARG A 230 15.52 -4.24 -15.76
C ARG A 230 16.37 -2.98 -15.81
N GLU A 231 15.72 -1.80 -15.86
CA GLU A 231 16.41 -0.51 -15.90
C GLU A 231 17.25 -0.27 -14.62
N TYR A 232 16.74 -0.74 -13.49
CA TYR A 232 17.49 -0.66 -12.22
C TYR A 232 18.71 -1.60 -12.21
N ALA A 233 18.58 -2.81 -12.75
CA ALA A 233 19.71 -3.73 -12.90
C ALA A 233 20.79 -3.17 -13.84
N GLU A 234 20.40 -2.52 -14.93
CA GLU A 234 21.32 -1.81 -15.83
C GLU A 234 22.08 -0.69 -15.10
N TYR A 235 21.38 0.11 -14.29
CA TYR A 235 22.00 1.12 -13.43
C TYR A 235 23.06 0.51 -12.50
N LEU A 236 22.72 -0.56 -11.78
CA LEU A 236 23.66 -1.21 -10.87
C LEU A 236 24.89 -1.77 -11.63
N THR A 237 24.67 -2.38 -12.78
CA THR A 237 25.73 -2.94 -13.63
C THR A 237 26.69 -1.86 -14.13
N GLN A 238 26.14 -0.75 -14.65
CA GLN A 238 26.96 0.31 -15.23
C GLN A 238 27.72 1.15 -14.20
N THR A 239 27.15 1.31 -13.01
CA THR A 239 27.78 2.08 -11.94
C THR A 239 28.67 1.25 -11.02
N GLY A 240 28.56 -0.07 -11.07
CA GLY A 240 29.21 -0.98 -10.13
C GLY A 240 28.66 -0.89 -8.70
N SER A 241 27.49 -0.29 -8.51
CA SER A 241 26.83 -0.21 -7.20
C SER A 241 26.47 -1.61 -6.71
N LYS A 242 26.71 -1.84 -5.41
CA LYS A 242 26.40 -3.13 -4.75
C LYS A 242 25.18 -3.08 -3.85
N THR A 243 24.55 -1.93 -3.73
CA THR A 243 23.37 -1.74 -2.88
C THR A 243 22.13 -2.24 -3.61
N LEU A 244 21.64 -3.40 -3.22
CA LEU A 244 20.45 -4.01 -3.81
C LEU A 244 19.18 -3.52 -3.10
N PRO A 245 18.06 -3.36 -3.82
CA PRO A 245 16.78 -3.03 -3.20
C PRO A 245 16.35 -4.12 -2.22
N ALA A 246 15.74 -3.75 -1.10
CA ALA A 246 15.20 -4.70 -0.13
C ALA A 246 14.09 -5.61 -0.72
N SER A 247 13.48 -5.21 -1.83
CA SER A 247 12.53 -6.03 -2.59
C SER A 247 13.18 -7.21 -3.34
N TRP A 248 14.50 -7.19 -3.50
CA TRP A 248 15.25 -8.29 -4.08
C TRP A 248 15.86 -9.18 -2.99
N CYS A 249 16.15 -10.44 -3.33
CA CYS A 249 16.84 -11.39 -2.45
C CYS A 249 17.76 -12.31 -3.25
N ASP A 250 18.71 -12.94 -2.53
CA ASP A 250 19.80 -13.73 -3.11
C ASP A 250 19.49 -15.22 -3.23
N ALA A 251 18.44 -15.67 -2.56
CA ALA A 251 18.08 -17.08 -2.52
C ALA A 251 16.60 -17.29 -2.83
N PRO A 252 16.26 -18.37 -3.56
CA PRO A 252 14.87 -18.72 -3.75
C PRO A 252 14.27 -19.20 -2.42
N TYR A 253 13.06 -18.77 -2.12
CA TYR A 253 12.23 -19.31 -1.07
C TYR A 253 10.80 -19.53 -1.56
N THR A 254 10.13 -20.54 -1.03
CA THR A 254 8.73 -20.82 -1.34
C THR A 254 7.88 -20.58 -0.10
N VAL A 255 6.81 -19.84 -0.28
CA VAL A 255 5.86 -19.50 0.78
C VAL A 255 4.83 -20.62 0.94
N GLY A 256 4.52 -21.02 2.17
CA GLY A 256 3.37 -21.88 2.48
C GLY A 256 3.52 -23.37 2.16
N CYS A 257 4.67 -23.86 1.74
CA CYS A 257 4.91 -25.31 1.60
C CYS A 257 5.23 -25.93 2.95
N ARG A 258 4.22 -26.38 3.68
CA ARG A 258 4.39 -27.22 4.90
C ARG A 258 5.02 -28.60 4.61
N ASN A 259 5.21 -28.96 3.35
CA ASN A 259 5.89 -30.20 2.94
C ASN A 259 7.01 -29.85 1.95
N GLY A 260 8.22 -29.92 2.47
CA GLY A 260 9.46 -29.56 1.77
C GLY A 260 9.66 -30.27 0.44
N ASN A 261 9.21 -29.69 -0.63
CA ASN A 261 9.71 -30.04 -1.95
C ASN A 261 10.69 -28.93 -2.37
N LYS A 262 11.97 -29.13 -2.09
CA LYS A 262 13.09 -28.23 -2.40
C LYS A 262 13.51 -28.28 -3.88
N ASN A 263 12.62 -28.60 -4.79
CA ASN A 263 12.93 -28.71 -6.20
C ASN A 263 12.17 -27.64 -7.01
N VAL A 264 12.64 -26.39 -6.93
CA VAL A 264 12.49 -25.49 -8.08
C VAL A 264 13.75 -25.75 -8.95
N PRO A 265 13.61 -26.36 -10.15
CA PRO A 265 14.76 -26.52 -11.03
C PRO A 265 15.30 -25.15 -11.41
N PRO A 266 16.64 -24.97 -11.48
CA PRO A 266 17.20 -23.78 -12.10
C PRO A 266 16.71 -23.73 -13.54
N ILE A 267 16.20 -22.55 -13.96
CA ILE A 267 15.77 -22.32 -15.33
C ILE A 267 17.02 -22.44 -16.23
N ASN A 268 17.16 -23.57 -16.91
CA ASN A 268 18.16 -23.77 -17.95
C ASN A 268 17.70 -23.05 -19.21
N GLY A 269 18.24 -21.88 -19.49
CA GLY A 269 18.00 -21.20 -20.76
C GLY A 269 18.42 -19.74 -20.80
N SER A 270 19.70 -19.43 -20.53
CA SER A 270 20.25 -18.15 -20.98
C SER A 270 21.56 -18.37 -21.71
N ASN A 271 21.52 -18.14 -23.01
CA ASN A 271 22.70 -17.98 -23.82
C ASN A 271 23.44 -16.69 -23.43
N GLY A 272 24.63 -16.81 -22.90
CA GLY A 272 25.75 -15.91 -23.03
C GLY A 272 25.57 -14.48 -22.39
N HIS A 273 26.34 -14.22 -21.34
CA HIS A 273 26.50 -12.92 -20.65
C HIS A 273 25.28 -12.38 -19.88
N THR A 274 24.76 -13.16 -18.97
CA THR A 274 23.97 -12.60 -17.86
C THR A 274 24.94 -11.92 -16.89
N ASP A 275 24.77 -10.61 -16.70
CA ASP A 275 25.54 -9.83 -15.74
C ASP A 275 25.49 -10.48 -14.36
N SER A 276 26.63 -10.49 -13.67
CA SER A 276 26.76 -11.10 -12.34
C SER A 276 25.79 -10.55 -11.30
N ILE A 277 25.20 -9.37 -11.56
CA ILE A 277 24.21 -8.73 -10.70
C ILE A 277 22.83 -9.36 -10.83
N VAL A 278 22.47 -9.89 -11.99
CA VAL A 278 21.16 -10.50 -12.24
C VAL A 278 21.14 -11.99 -11.85
N GLN A 279 22.27 -12.66 -11.95
CA GLN A 279 22.38 -14.10 -11.65
C GLN A 279 22.04 -14.41 -10.21
N ASN A 280 21.14 -15.38 -9.99
CA ASN A 280 20.67 -15.81 -8.67
C ASN A 280 20.00 -14.70 -7.85
N ARG A 281 19.33 -13.76 -8.53
CA ARG A 281 18.50 -12.73 -7.90
C ARG A 281 17.04 -13.03 -8.08
N TYR A 282 16.26 -12.66 -7.10
CA TYR A 282 14.83 -12.90 -7.04
C TYR A 282 14.12 -11.65 -6.50
N VAL A 283 12.88 -11.47 -6.92
CA VAL A 283 11.99 -10.44 -6.36
C VAL A 283 11.04 -11.10 -5.35
N ARG A 284 10.90 -10.49 -4.21
CA ARG A 284 9.99 -10.94 -3.13
C ARG A 284 8.55 -10.74 -3.54
N THR A 285 7.72 -11.76 -3.37
CA THR A 285 6.26 -11.69 -3.55
C THR A 285 5.54 -12.44 -2.46
N VAL A 286 4.23 -12.29 -2.37
CA VAL A 286 3.38 -13.07 -1.46
C VAL A 286 3.33 -14.57 -1.83
N TYR A 287 3.77 -14.92 -3.03
CA TYR A 287 3.86 -16.30 -3.52
C TYR A 287 5.28 -16.90 -3.36
N GLY A 288 6.20 -16.16 -2.78
CA GLY A 288 7.60 -16.52 -2.64
C GLY A 288 8.53 -15.66 -3.51
N ALA A 289 9.75 -16.14 -3.67
CA ALA A 289 10.77 -15.47 -4.46
C ALA A 289 10.60 -15.82 -5.94
N VAL A 290 10.44 -14.81 -6.79
CA VAL A 290 10.31 -14.94 -8.24
C VAL A 290 11.64 -14.57 -8.89
N PRO A 291 12.20 -15.37 -9.83
CA PRO A 291 13.42 -15.01 -10.52
C PRO A 291 13.38 -13.59 -11.08
N LEU A 292 14.43 -12.82 -10.88
CA LEU A 292 14.48 -11.41 -11.30
C LEU A 292 14.21 -11.27 -12.81
N GLU A 293 14.63 -12.25 -13.60
CA GLU A 293 14.39 -12.29 -15.04
C GLU A 293 12.89 -12.33 -15.39
N CYS A 294 12.08 -13.01 -14.58
CA CYS A 294 10.61 -13.03 -14.73
C CYS A 294 9.95 -11.72 -14.28
N ALA A 295 10.65 -10.93 -13.50
CA ALA A 295 10.16 -9.66 -12.94
C ALA A 295 10.79 -8.42 -13.61
N PHE A 296 11.50 -8.58 -14.72
CA PHE A 296 12.24 -7.48 -15.35
C PHE A 296 11.36 -6.28 -15.71
N GLU A 297 10.17 -6.52 -16.21
CA GLU A 297 9.25 -5.44 -16.62
C GLU A 297 8.38 -4.90 -15.47
N TRP A 298 8.52 -5.44 -14.24
CA TRP A 298 7.81 -4.90 -13.09
C TRP A 298 8.48 -3.61 -12.62
N PRO A 299 7.71 -2.65 -12.08
CA PRO A 299 8.28 -1.49 -11.41
C PRO A 299 9.22 -1.93 -10.27
N VAL A 300 10.39 -1.31 -10.17
CA VAL A 300 11.29 -1.56 -9.04
C VAL A 300 10.71 -0.94 -7.77
N ALA A 301 10.65 -1.72 -6.70
CA ALA A 301 10.33 -1.22 -5.36
C ALA A 301 11.64 -1.06 -4.57
N ALA A 302 12.04 0.18 -4.32
CA ALA A 302 13.28 0.53 -3.67
C ALA A 302 13.10 1.74 -2.77
N SER A 303 14.02 1.95 -1.82
CA SER A 303 14.01 3.12 -0.94
C SER A 303 14.32 4.41 -1.71
N TYR A 304 14.02 5.54 -1.07
CA TYR A 304 14.31 6.86 -1.65
C TYR A 304 15.80 7.03 -1.99
N ASP A 305 16.69 6.60 -1.09
CA ASP A 305 18.13 6.73 -1.28
C ASP A 305 18.65 5.83 -2.42
N GLU A 306 18.09 4.63 -2.58
CA GLU A 306 18.39 3.74 -3.69
C GLU A 306 17.92 4.33 -5.02
N LEU A 307 16.73 4.91 -5.05
CA LEU A 307 16.15 5.48 -6.26
C LEU A 307 16.81 6.78 -6.71
N ILE A 308 17.33 7.63 -5.78
CA ILE A 308 18.07 8.85 -6.13
C ILE A 308 19.28 8.55 -7.02
N GLY A 309 20.04 7.51 -6.69
CA GLY A 309 21.19 7.09 -7.49
C GLY A 309 20.81 6.72 -8.93
N CYS A 310 19.77 5.91 -9.08
CA CYS A 310 19.24 5.51 -10.37
C CYS A 310 18.68 6.71 -11.15
N ALA A 311 17.91 7.58 -10.53
CA ALA A 311 17.37 8.77 -11.16
C ALA A 311 18.46 9.71 -11.67
N THR A 312 19.52 9.91 -10.88
CA THR A 312 20.68 10.72 -11.28
C THR A 312 21.44 10.11 -12.45
N TRP A 313 21.66 8.79 -12.40
CA TRP A 313 22.28 8.07 -13.52
C TRP A 313 21.47 8.20 -14.82
N MET A 314 20.13 8.21 -14.73
CA MET A 314 19.23 8.42 -15.87
C MET A 314 19.18 9.89 -16.33
N GLY A 315 19.91 10.80 -15.72
CA GLY A 315 19.91 12.23 -16.05
C GLY A 315 18.73 13.03 -15.49
N GLY A 316 18.10 12.51 -14.44
CA GLY A 316 16.94 13.12 -13.79
C GLY A 316 17.04 13.15 -12.27
N ARG A 317 15.90 13.28 -11.64
CA ARG A 317 15.70 13.21 -10.19
C ARG A 317 14.34 12.60 -9.87
N ILE A 318 14.11 12.27 -8.62
CA ILE A 318 12.77 11.88 -8.15
C ILE A 318 11.85 13.12 -8.21
N PRO A 319 10.62 12.99 -8.75
CA PRO A 319 9.68 14.09 -8.82
C PRO A 319 9.17 14.49 -7.44
N THR A 320 8.79 15.76 -7.28
CA THR A 320 8.07 16.22 -6.09
C THR A 320 6.63 15.72 -6.08
N MET A 321 5.94 15.82 -4.94
CA MET A 321 4.51 15.46 -4.86
C MET A 321 3.66 16.29 -5.83
N GLU A 322 3.96 17.57 -5.97
CA GLU A 322 3.27 18.47 -6.88
C GLU A 322 3.46 18.05 -8.34
N GLU A 323 4.68 17.66 -8.71
CA GLU A 323 4.98 17.16 -10.05
C GLU A 323 4.27 15.83 -10.31
N VAL A 324 4.26 14.89 -9.36
CA VAL A 324 3.52 13.62 -9.48
C VAL A 324 2.03 13.90 -9.68
N ARG A 325 1.42 14.79 -8.90
CA ARG A 325 0.00 15.17 -9.07
C ARG A 325 -0.23 15.82 -10.43
N SER A 326 0.71 16.62 -10.92
CA SER A 326 0.65 17.21 -12.26
C SER A 326 0.69 16.14 -13.37
N ILE A 327 1.56 15.12 -13.24
CA ILE A 327 1.62 13.99 -14.17
C ILE A 327 0.28 13.26 -14.23
N TYR A 328 -0.28 12.86 -13.09
CA TYR A 328 -1.58 12.17 -13.05
C TYR A 328 -2.70 13.03 -13.67
N SER A 329 -2.76 14.30 -13.32
CA SER A 329 -3.75 15.23 -13.87
C SER A 329 -3.60 15.40 -15.39
N TYR A 330 -2.37 15.39 -15.91
CA TYR A 330 -2.10 15.44 -17.34
C TYR A 330 -2.58 14.17 -18.04
N VAL A 331 -2.22 13.00 -17.52
CA VAL A 331 -2.61 11.69 -18.08
C VAL A 331 -4.13 11.54 -18.09
N ASP A 332 -4.82 11.90 -17.01
CA ASP A 332 -6.29 11.83 -16.94
C ASP A 332 -6.97 12.73 -17.96
N ARG A 333 -6.43 13.93 -18.19
CA ARG A 333 -6.92 14.84 -19.24
C ARG A 333 -6.71 14.26 -20.63
N MET A 334 -5.57 13.62 -20.90
CA MET A 334 -5.28 13.01 -22.19
C MET A 334 -6.20 11.83 -22.45
N LYS A 335 -6.33 10.89 -21.51
CA LYS A 335 -7.27 9.77 -21.61
C LYS A 335 -8.72 10.21 -21.84
N SER A 336 -9.13 11.31 -21.20
CA SER A 336 -10.48 11.85 -21.37
C SER A 336 -10.70 12.37 -22.78
N LYS A 337 -9.74 13.10 -23.35
CA LYS A 337 -9.82 13.62 -24.73
C LYS A 337 -9.89 12.46 -25.73
N GLU A 338 -9.10 11.41 -25.54
CA GLU A 338 -9.15 10.22 -26.41
C GLU A 338 -10.52 9.55 -26.39
N VAL A 339 -11.10 9.37 -25.19
CA VAL A 339 -12.44 8.80 -25.03
C VAL A 339 -13.50 9.71 -25.60
N GLU A 340 -13.43 11.02 -25.40
CA GLU A 340 -14.35 11.99 -26.01
C GLU A 340 -14.28 11.95 -27.54
N GLN A 341 -13.08 11.89 -28.09
CA GLN A 341 -12.88 11.76 -29.54
C GLN A 341 -13.44 10.44 -30.07
N ALA A 342 -13.17 9.32 -29.40
CA ALA A 342 -13.67 8.00 -29.77
C ALA A 342 -15.21 7.89 -29.71
N LEU A 343 -15.83 8.56 -28.74
CA LEU A 343 -17.28 8.55 -28.55
C LEU A 343 -18.02 9.64 -29.35
N GLY A 344 -17.28 10.58 -29.94
CA GLY A 344 -17.86 11.73 -30.65
C GLY A 344 -18.70 12.66 -29.75
N ARG A 345 -18.47 12.65 -28.44
CA ARG A 345 -19.19 13.47 -27.48
C ARG A 345 -18.29 13.83 -26.28
N THR A 346 -18.53 15.02 -25.72
CA THR A 346 -17.89 15.45 -24.48
C THR A 346 -18.46 14.63 -23.32
N ILE A 347 -17.58 14.02 -22.53
CA ILE A 347 -17.97 13.38 -21.28
C ILE A 347 -18.08 14.49 -20.23
N PRO A 348 -19.25 14.71 -19.62
CA PRO A 348 -19.36 15.64 -18.50
C PRO A 348 -18.30 15.28 -17.46
N ALA A 349 -17.72 16.29 -16.83
CA ALA A 349 -16.80 16.09 -15.71
C ALA A 349 -17.58 15.50 -14.52
N VAL A 350 -18.01 14.26 -14.67
CA VAL A 350 -18.58 13.48 -13.58
C VAL A 350 -17.45 13.22 -12.60
N ASN A 351 -17.73 13.39 -11.34
CA ASN A 351 -16.86 13.01 -10.25
C ASN A 351 -16.26 11.63 -10.48
N ARG A 352 -15.07 11.56 -11.03
CA ARG A 352 -14.41 10.30 -11.41
C ARG A 352 -13.99 9.46 -10.22
N TYR A 353 -14.12 10.02 -9.02
CA TYR A 353 -13.89 9.32 -7.76
C TYR A 353 -15.08 8.43 -7.33
N SER A 354 -16.28 8.62 -7.89
CA SER A 354 -17.45 7.78 -7.55
C SER A 354 -17.60 6.51 -8.40
N SER A 355 -16.78 6.33 -9.43
CA SER A 355 -16.80 5.12 -10.30
C SER A 355 -15.57 4.25 -10.17
N LEU A 356 -14.68 4.51 -9.24
CA LEU A 356 -13.72 3.53 -8.79
C LEU A 356 -14.48 2.49 -7.97
N GLN A 357 -15.11 1.55 -8.66
CA GLN A 357 -15.23 0.21 -8.10
C GLN A 357 -13.86 -0.13 -7.54
N SER A 358 -13.84 -0.36 -6.26
CA SER A 358 -12.67 -0.55 -5.42
C SER A 358 -11.55 -1.28 -6.18
N PRO A 359 -10.35 -0.67 -6.37
CA PRO A 359 -9.24 -1.34 -7.04
C PRO A 359 -8.72 -2.55 -6.25
N ILE A 360 -9.22 -2.77 -5.04
CA ILE A 360 -8.83 -3.88 -4.17
C ILE A 360 -9.20 -5.25 -4.78
N LEU A 361 -10.21 -5.33 -5.64
CA LEU A 361 -10.62 -6.59 -6.29
C LEU A 361 -9.86 -6.88 -7.61
N SER A 362 -9.04 -5.96 -8.12
CA SER A 362 -8.23 -6.19 -9.33
C SER A 362 -6.75 -6.46 -9.03
N ILE A 363 -6.35 -6.56 -7.77
CA ILE A 363 -4.97 -6.86 -7.35
C ILE A 363 -4.83 -8.33 -6.87
N PHE A 364 -5.94 -9.08 -6.85
CA PHE A 364 -5.91 -10.52 -6.54
C PHE A 364 -6.20 -11.36 -7.77
#